data_222cb379055417a11751b8407e01eee6
#
_entry.id   222cb379055417a11751b8407e01eee6
#
_cell.length_a   1.000
_cell.length_b   1.000
_cell.length_c   1.000
_cell.angle_alpha   90.00
_cell.angle_beta   90.00
_cell.angle_gamma   90.00
#
_symmetry.space_group_name_H-M   'P 1'
#
loop_
_entity.id
_entity.type
_entity.pdbx_description
1 polymer ?
#
loop_
_entity_poly.entity_id
_entity_poly.type
_entity_poly.pdbx_seq_one_letter_code
_entity_poly.pdbx_strand_id
1 'polypeptide(L)'
;MINLSQKNVVQVANLTGFIKDNVEKVMRLADILEFICSTQWKDKLVLKGGTAINLFYRQLPRLSVDIDLDYIGQSKEEMGEDKERLWEFLQTSLYQKNYSLSPKRKRYFALDSAVFQYVNNAGNRDNIKIEINYLDRNHILPIKEMPLATPVVQSDITINVLDVCELYGSKLAALLGRCKPRDIYDVYGLEKDNIVSDMDMLRKCAIFYNCIAGEANINEVSSDILDGVTERDINRQLKPVLKKSEKFNRSEVISELKEYLKELFALTEKEKLFVEKFNAKQYCPELLFEDEQILSRIAHHPMALWRMR
;
A
#
# COMPACT_ATOMS: atom_id res chain seq x y z
N MET A 1 14.48 4.76 18.34
CA MET A 1 13.60 5.98 18.31
C MET A 1 14.14 6.95 17.26
N ILE A 2 13.32 7.37 16.32
CA ILE A 2 13.71 8.19 15.18
C ILE A 2 13.97 9.64 15.62
N ASN A 3 15.09 10.21 15.16
CA ASN A 3 15.46 11.59 15.52
C ASN A 3 14.68 12.60 14.68
N LEU A 4 13.64 13.18 15.25
CA LEU A 4 12.76 14.19 14.63
C LEU A 4 13.22 15.63 14.81
N SER A 5 14.45 15.90 15.31
CA SER A 5 14.93 17.25 15.48
C SER A 5 15.00 18.01 14.15
N GLN A 6 14.73 19.32 14.18
CA GLN A 6 14.77 20.18 13.00
C GLN A 6 16.11 20.08 12.25
N LYS A 7 17.22 20.02 12.99
CA LYS A 7 18.58 19.89 12.43
C LYS A 7 18.70 18.60 11.62
N ASN A 8 18.24 17.46 12.15
CA ASN A 8 18.30 16.18 11.47
C ASN A 8 17.40 16.15 10.24
N VAL A 9 16.16 16.62 10.34
CA VAL A 9 15.22 16.70 9.21
C VAL A 9 15.81 17.54 8.05
N VAL A 10 16.43 18.70 8.35
CA VAL A 10 17.08 19.53 7.33
C VAL A 10 18.26 18.80 6.70
N GLN A 11 19.09 18.14 7.50
CA GLN A 11 20.24 17.38 7.00
C GLN A 11 19.78 16.26 6.05
N VAL A 12 18.79 15.45 6.46
CA VAL A 12 18.25 14.37 5.64
C VAL A 12 17.60 14.91 4.35
N ALA A 13 16.86 16.01 4.42
CA ALA A 13 16.25 16.62 3.24
C ALA A 13 17.31 17.10 2.23
N ASN A 14 18.41 17.70 2.70
CA ASN A 14 19.51 18.14 1.85
C ASN A 14 20.25 16.94 1.21
N LEU A 15 20.50 15.87 1.96
CA LEU A 15 21.17 14.67 1.47
C LEU A 15 20.33 13.91 0.44
N THR A 16 19.02 13.84 0.65
CA THR A 16 18.12 13.02 -0.19
C THR A 16 17.49 13.81 -1.36
N GLY A 17 17.51 15.14 -1.29
CA GLY A 17 16.92 16.02 -2.31
C GLY A 17 15.40 16.15 -2.26
N PHE A 18 14.74 15.60 -1.22
CA PHE A 18 13.30 15.75 -1.03
C PHE A 18 12.89 17.09 -0.39
N ILE A 19 11.61 17.40 -0.45
CA ILE A 19 11.03 18.54 0.27
C ILE A 19 11.07 18.27 1.77
N LYS A 20 11.62 19.20 2.55
CA LYS A 20 11.86 19.08 3.99
C LYS A 20 10.63 18.65 4.78
N ASP A 21 9.48 19.27 4.54
CA ASP A 21 8.26 19.00 5.31
C ASP A 21 7.74 17.56 5.02
N ASN A 22 7.91 17.08 3.79
CA ASN A 22 7.58 15.70 3.45
C ASN A 22 8.59 14.69 4.04
N VAL A 23 9.87 15.06 4.16
CA VAL A 23 10.87 14.24 4.88
C VAL A 23 10.47 14.11 6.35
N GLU A 24 10.15 15.22 7.03
CA GLU A 24 9.67 15.19 8.42
C GLU A 24 8.45 14.28 8.56
N LYS A 25 7.49 14.38 7.64
CA LYS A 25 6.29 13.56 7.64
C LYS A 25 6.59 12.07 7.53
N VAL A 26 7.51 11.67 6.64
CA VAL A 26 7.96 10.27 6.52
C VAL A 26 8.70 9.80 7.77
N MET A 27 9.53 10.63 8.38
CA MET A 27 10.20 10.29 9.63
C MET A 27 9.22 10.10 10.78
N ARG A 28 8.18 10.94 10.87
CA ARG A 28 7.10 10.78 11.86
C ARG A 28 6.24 9.55 11.62
N LEU A 29 5.94 9.26 10.36
CA LEU A 29 5.25 8.03 9.95
C LEU A 29 6.04 6.81 10.39
N ALA A 30 7.33 6.80 10.14
CA ALA A 30 8.22 5.72 10.55
C ALA A 30 8.33 5.60 12.09
N ASP A 31 8.35 6.71 12.84
CA ASP A 31 8.30 6.70 14.31
C ASP A 31 6.99 6.09 14.84
N ILE A 32 5.88 6.34 14.16
CA ILE A 32 4.60 5.71 14.50
C ILE A 32 4.63 4.19 14.21
N LEU A 33 5.16 3.78 13.06
CA LEU A 33 5.31 2.36 12.72
C LEU A 33 6.26 1.65 13.71
N GLU A 34 7.42 2.25 14.02
CA GLU A 34 8.34 1.74 15.03
C GLU A 34 7.64 1.52 16.37
N PHE A 35 6.86 2.52 16.80
CA PHE A 35 6.10 2.44 18.04
C PHE A 35 5.05 1.32 18.00
N ILE A 36 4.23 1.21 16.95
CA ILE A 36 3.23 0.14 16.82
C ILE A 36 3.91 -1.23 16.86
N CYS A 37 5.00 -1.41 16.10
CA CYS A 37 5.73 -2.67 16.01
C CYS A 37 6.55 -3.02 17.26
N SER A 38 6.74 -2.08 18.20
CA SER A 38 7.31 -2.36 19.52
C SER A 38 6.30 -2.89 20.55
N THR A 39 5.05 -3.09 20.15
CA THR A 39 3.94 -3.55 21.00
C THR A 39 3.38 -4.87 20.50
N GLN A 40 2.41 -5.41 21.25
CA GLN A 40 1.64 -6.62 20.85
C GLN A 40 0.95 -6.51 19.48
N TRP A 41 0.78 -5.31 18.95
CA TRP A 41 0.13 -5.08 17.66
C TRP A 41 1.04 -5.42 16.47
N LYS A 42 2.33 -5.65 16.69
CA LYS A 42 3.24 -6.11 15.64
C LYS A 42 2.70 -7.37 14.95
N ASP A 43 2.24 -8.36 15.72
CA ASP A 43 1.80 -9.66 15.19
C ASP A 43 0.38 -9.64 14.62
N LYS A 44 -0.31 -8.50 14.73
CA LYS A 44 -1.69 -8.30 14.28
C LYS A 44 -1.83 -7.38 13.06
N LEU A 45 -0.74 -6.74 12.66
CA LEU A 45 -0.76 -5.75 11.58
C LEU A 45 0.33 -6.03 10.55
N VAL A 46 -0.02 -5.81 9.28
CA VAL A 46 0.92 -5.87 8.17
C VAL A 46 0.84 -4.58 7.35
N LEU A 47 2.00 -4.02 7.05
CA LEU A 47 2.10 -2.80 6.25
C LEU A 47 1.89 -3.12 4.77
N LYS A 48 1.06 -2.30 4.12
CA LYS A 48 0.81 -2.36 2.67
C LYS A 48 0.91 -0.99 2.00
N GLY A 49 0.45 -0.92 0.76
CA GLY A 49 0.30 0.34 0.03
C GLY A 49 1.61 0.97 -0.40
N GLY A 50 1.54 2.26 -0.71
CA GLY A 50 2.71 3.01 -1.20
C GLY A 50 3.84 3.10 -0.19
N THR A 51 3.55 3.09 1.10
CA THR A 51 4.55 3.14 2.16
C THR A 51 5.36 1.86 2.22
N ALA A 52 4.74 0.70 2.12
CA ALA A 52 5.44 -0.58 2.02
C ALA A 52 6.37 -0.63 0.79
N ILE A 53 5.87 -0.26 -0.40
CA ILE A 53 6.65 -0.20 -1.63
C ILE A 53 7.90 0.67 -1.46
N ASN A 54 7.70 1.91 -1.01
CA ASN A 54 8.75 2.91 -1.04
C ASN A 54 9.76 2.78 0.10
N LEU A 55 9.35 2.32 1.29
CA LEU A 55 10.27 2.14 2.42
C LEU A 55 11.06 0.82 2.33
N PHE A 56 10.45 -0.26 1.83
CA PHE A 56 11.03 -1.60 1.97
C PHE A 56 11.52 -2.21 0.65
N TYR A 57 10.87 -1.93 -0.47
CA TYR A 57 11.23 -2.57 -1.74
C TYR A 57 12.00 -1.66 -2.71
N ARG A 58 11.82 -0.33 -2.64
CA ARG A 58 12.42 0.59 -3.61
C ARG A 58 13.38 1.64 -3.05
N GLN A 59 13.77 1.58 -1.77
CA GLN A 59 14.73 2.51 -1.16
C GLN A 59 14.39 4.00 -1.38
N LEU A 60 13.11 4.36 -1.28
CA LEU A 60 12.58 5.71 -1.42
C LEU A 60 12.89 6.41 -2.76
N PRO A 61 12.40 5.90 -3.90
CA PRO A 61 12.41 6.66 -5.14
C PRO A 61 11.48 7.86 -5.06
N ARG A 62 10.39 7.73 -4.31
CA ARG A 62 9.49 8.81 -3.88
C ARG A 62 9.13 8.67 -2.40
N LEU A 63 8.62 9.73 -1.81
CA LEU A 63 8.06 9.66 -0.46
C LEU A 63 6.62 9.13 -0.48
N SER A 64 6.28 8.34 0.54
CA SER A 64 4.89 7.97 0.87
C SER A 64 4.55 8.51 2.25
N VAL A 65 3.35 9.03 2.40
CA VAL A 65 2.98 9.91 3.53
C VAL A 65 1.75 9.43 4.31
N ASP A 66 1.25 8.24 3.99
CA ASP A 66 0.11 7.60 4.65
C ASP A 66 0.54 6.25 5.22
N ILE A 67 -0.10 5.78 6.28
CA ILE A 67 0.10 4.43 6.86
C ILE A 67 -1.11 3.60 6.47
N ASP A 68 -0.89 2.61 5.61
CA ASP A 68 -1.91 1.65 5.19
C ASP A 68 -1.56 0.28 5.79
N LEU A 69 -2.46 -0.27 6.61
CA LEU A 69 -2.28 -1.54 7.32
C LEU A 69 -3.43 -2.49 7.01
N ASP A 70 -3.13 -3.79 6.93
CA ASP A 70 -4.13 -4.84 7.04
C ASP A 70 -4.06 -5.48 8.43
N TYR A 71 -5.21 -5.73 9.03
CA TYR A 71 -5.32 -6.53 10.23
C TYR A 71 -5.27 -8.02 9.86
N ILE A 72 -4.47 -8.83 10.57
CA ILE A 72 -4.19 -10.24 10.27
C ILE A 72 -4.60 -11.17 11.42
N GLY A 73 -5.78 -10.99 12.00
CA GLY A 73 -6.34 -11.89 13.03
C GLY A 73 -7.03 -13.13 12.43
N GLN A 74 -7.19 -14.15 13.26
CA GLN A 74 -7.66 -15.47 12.80
C GLN A 74 -9.17 -15.53 12.58
N SER A 75 -9.97 -14.90 13.45
CA SER A 75 -11.43 -14.97 13.41
C SER A 75 -12.10 -13.61 13.29
N LYS A 76 -13.39 -13.62 12.98
CA LYS A 76 -14.20 -12.41 12.95
C LYS A 76 -14.47 -11.87 14.35
N GLU A 77 -14.60 -12.76 15.33
CA GLU A 77 -14.84 -12.45 16.73
C GLU A 77 -13.60 -11.75 17.31
N GLU A 78 -12.42 -12.34 17.13
CA GLU A 78 -11.13 -11.76 17.52
C GLU A 78 -10.92 -10.38 16.88
N MET A 79 -11.19 -10.26 15.58
CA MET A 79 -11.12 -8.98 14.87
C MET A 79 -12.03 -7.92 15.51
N GLY A 80 -13.24 -8.29 15.93
CA GLY A 80 -14.20 -7.37 16.56
C GLY A 80 -13.67 -6.79 17.88
N GLU A 81 -13.07 -7.63 18.72
CA GLU A 81 -12.48 -7.23 20.00
C GLU A 81 -11.19 -6.41 19.79
N ASP A 82 -10.30 -6.90 18.94
CA ASP A 82 -9.02 -6.24 18.66
C ASP A 82 -9.22 -4.87 18.01
N LYS A 83 -10.23 -4.71 17.18
CA LYS A 83 -10.55 -3.46 16.51
C LYS A 83 -10.79 -2.30 17.49
N GLU A 84 -11.55 -2.53 18.55
CA GLU A 84 -11.82 -1.51 19.56
C GLU A 84 -10.59 -1.23 20.42
N ARG A 85 -9.85 -2.26 20.82
CA ARG A 85 -8.60 -2.15 21.60
C ARG A 85 -7.51 -1.42 20.81
N LEU A 86 -7.34 -1.77 19.53
CA LEU A 86 -6.36 -1.13 18.65
C LEU A 86 -6.70 0.35 18.43
N TRP A 87 -7.97 0.65 18.26
CA TRP A 87 -8.43 2.02 18.10
C TRP A 87 -8.13 2.87 19.34
N GLU A 88 -8.48 2.38 20.54
CA GLU A 88 -8.20 3.05 21.79
C GLU A 88 -6.69 3.22 22.03
N PHE A 89 -5.92 2.17 21.75
CA PHE A 89 -4.46 2.21 21.80
C PHE A 89 -3.88 3.31 20.91
N LEU A 90 -4.28 3.38 19.64
CA LEU A 90 -3.78 4.40 18.70
C LEU A 90 -4.12 5.82 19.17
N GLN A 91 -5.37 6.05 19.59
CA GLN A 91 -5.79 7.38 20.05
C GLN A 91 -4.97 7.83 21.27
N THR A 92 -4.90 6.98 22.31
CA THR A 92 -4.24 7.32 23.56
C THR A 92 -2.74 7.52 23.36
N SER A 93 -2.09 6.59 22.66
CA SER A 93 -0.64 6.63 22.46
C SER A 93 -0.19 7.77 21.57
N LEU A 94 -0.94 8.05 20.50
CA LEU A 94 -0.60 9.16 19.61
C LEU A 94 -0.89 10.52 20.26
N TYR A 95 -1.92 10.61 21.12
CA TYR A 95 -2.13 11.82 21.91
C TYR A 95 -0.94 12.10 22.85
N GLN A 96 -0.40 11.09 23.52
CA GLN A 96 0.81 11.21 24.35
C GLN A 96 2.06 11.63 23.54
N LYS A 97 2.09 11.32 22.25
CA LYS A 97 3.13 11.75 21.31
C LYS A 97 2.84 13.11 20.64
N ASN A 98 1.91 13.90 21.19
CA ASN A 98 1.49 15.21 20.67
C ASN A 98 0.82 15.19 19.30
N TYR A 99 0.13 14.10 18.95
CA TYR A 99 -0.79 14.08 17.82
C TYR A 99 -2.22 14.29 18.32
N SER A 100 -3.02 15.03 17.56
CA SER A 100 -4.45 15.22 17.83
C SER A 100 -5.29 14.56 16.75
N LEU A 101 -6.32 13.80 17.15
CA LEU A 101 -7.22 13.16 16.21
C LEU A 101 -8.11 14.20 15.53
N SER A 102 -8.12 14.24 14.20
CA SER A 102 -9.03 15.06 13.42
C SER A 102 -10.48 14.55 13.55
N PRO A 103 -11.48 15.44 13.52
CA PRO A 103 -12.90 15.04 13.39
C PRO A 103 -13.17 14.20 12.13
N LYS A 104 -12.34 14.34 11.09
CA LYS A 104 -12.43 13.56 9.84
C LYS A 104 -11.91 12.14 10.07
N ARG A 105 -12.77 11.29 10.58
CA ARG A 105 -12.51 9.85 10.80
C ARG A 105 -13.63 9.03 10.21
N LYS A 106 -13.31 7.81 9.79
CA LYS A 106 -14.27 6.82 9.30
C LYS A 106 -14.03 5.53 10.07
N ARG A 107 -15.09 4.99 10.66
CA ARG A 107 -15.06 3.70 11.33
C ARG A 107 -16.18 2.85 10.75
N TYR A 108 -15.82 1.98 9.83
CA TYR A 108 -16.73 1.01 9.20
C TYR A 108 -16.34 -0.40 9.62
N PHE A 109 -17.21 -1.36 9.41
CA PHE A 109 -16.88 -2.77 9.66
C PHE A 109 -15.58 -3.19 8.99
N ALA A 110 -15.38 -2.79 7.73
CA ALA A 110 -14.26 -3.17 6.89
C ALA A 110 -12.99 -2.30 7.08
N LEU A 111 -13.12 -1.08 7.56
CA LEU A 111 -12.07 -0.08 7.49
C LEU A 111 -12.16 0.93 8.63
N ASP A 112 -11.08 1.13 9.35
CA ASP A 112 -10.84 2.34 10.14
C ASP A 112 -9.91 3.27 9.38
N SER A 113 -10.29 4.54 9.25
CA SER A 113 -9.48 5.58 8.63
C SER A 113 -9.47 6.81 9.53
N ALA A 114 -8.30 7.24 9.96
CA ALA A 114 -8.10 8.36 10.87
C ALA A 114 -7.00 9.29 10.37
N VAL A 115 -7.17 10.56 10.64
CA VAL A 115 -6.19 11.60 10.36
C VAL A 115 -5.69 12.17 11.69
N PHE A 116 -4.42 12.01 11.98
CA PHE A 116 -3.75 12.52 13.16
C PHE A 116 -2.96 13.78 12.80
N GLN A 117 -3.29 14.88 13.44
CA GLN A 117 -2.69 16.21 13.20
C GLN A 117 -1.53 16.44 14.17
N TYR A 118 -0.51 17.13 13.71
CA TYR A 118 0.64 17.57 14.50
C TYR A 118 1.15 18.94 14.04
N VAL A 119 2.01 19.55 14.83
CA VAL A 119 2.74 20.75 14.43
C VAL A 119 4.13 20.33 13.96
N ASN A 120 4.50 20.69 12.73
CA ASN A 120 5.80 20.34 12.17
C ASN A 120 6.91 21.28 12.70
N ASN A 121 8.16 20.99 12.41
CA ASN A 121 9.32 21.77 12.85
C ASN A 121 9.36 23.22 12.31
N ALA A 122 8.53 23.53 11.30
CA ALA A 122 8.35 24.91 10.81
C ALA A 122 7.19 25.65 11.50
N GLY A 123 6.52 25.03 12.48
CA GLY A 123 5.38 25.59 13.19
C GLY A 123 4.04 25.46 12.43
N ASN A 124 4.01 24.78 11.29
CA ASN A 124 2.79 24.58 10.51
C ASN A 124 2.03 23.33 10.97
N ARG A 125 0.69 23.37 10.83
CA ARG A 125 -0.13 22.18 11.01
C ARG A 125 0.04 21.23 9.83
N ASP A 126 0.32 19.98 10.11
CA ASP A 126 0.35 18.86 9.15
C ASP A 126 -0.34 17.64 9.74
N ASN A 127 -0.43 16.55 8.98
CA ASN A 127 -1.18 15.38 9.40
C ASN A 127 -0.57 14.08 8.85
N ILE A 128 -0.86 12.97 9.53
CA ILE A 128 -0.61 11.61 9.05
C ILE A 128 -1.95 10.89 9.03
N LYS A 129 -2.25 10.24 7.92
CA LYS A 129 -3.41 9.38 7.78
C LYS A 129 -3.00 7.95 8.10
N ILE A 130 -3.81 7.27 8.91
CA ILE A 130 -3.67 5.84 9.23
C ILE A 130 -4.95 5.16 8.79
N GLU A 131 -4.82 4.13 7.96
CA GLU A 131 -5.91 3.27 7.54
C GLU A 131 -5.63 1.83 7.95
N ILE A 132 -6.64 1.15 8.50
CA ILE A 132 -6.57 -0.26 8.87
C ILE A 132 -7.73 -0.97 8.20
N ASN A 133 -7.41 -1.88 7.29
CA ASN A 133 -8.39 -2.72 6.61
C ASN A 133 -8.56 -4.04 7.39
N TYR A 134 -9.79 -4.47 7.59
CA TYR A 134 -10.16 -5.67 8.35
C TYR A 134 -10.72 -6.79 7.46
N LEU A 135 -10.91 -6.55 6.16
CA LEU A 135 -11.42 -7.57 5.23
C LEU A 135 -10.31 -8.25 4.41
N ASP A 136 -9.16 -7.59 4.22
CA ASP A 136 -7.99 -8.19 3.58
C ASP A 136 -7.07 -8.86 4.62
N ARG A 137 -7.66 -9.59 5.59
CA ARG A 137 -6.89 -10.24 6.66
C ARG A 137 -6.26 -11.56 6.29
N ASN A 138 -6.62 -12.10 5.14
CA ASN A 138 -6.04 -13.33 4.58
C ASN A 138 -5.19 -12.94 3.36
N HIS A 139 -3.91 -13.28 3.36
CA HIS A 139 -2.99 -12.92 2.29
C HIS A 139 -2.66 -14.13 1.41
N ILE A 140 -2.40 -13.89 0.13
CA ILE A 140 -2.03 -14.91 -0.85
C ILE A 140 -0.67 -15.50 -0.48
N LEU A 141 0.31 -14.62 -0.20
CA LEU A 141 1.69 -14.99 0.05
C LEU A 141 2.06 -14.81 1.54
N PRO A 142 3.10 -15.48 2.03
CA PRO A 142 3.58 -15.29 3.39
C PRO A 142 4.03 -13.84 3.63
N ILE A 143 3.66 -13.31 4.79
CA ILE A 143 4.11 -11.99 5.24
C ILE A 143 5.62 -12.00 5.44
N LYS A 144 6.27 -10.90 5.04
CA LYS A 144 7.72 -10.69 5.20
C LYS A 144 7.98 -9.81 6.41
N GLU A 145 8.93 -10.20 7.23
CA GLU A 145 9.47 -9.35 8.29
C GLU A 145 10.72 -8.63 7.77
N MET A 146 10.66 -7.32 7.61
CA MET A 146 11.71 -6.54 6.96
C MET A 146 12.26 -5.43 7.88
N PRO A 147 13.59 -5.18 7.87
CA PRO A 147 14.19 -4.09 8.63
C PRO A 147 13.80 -2.74 8.05
N LEU A 148 13.51 -1.77 8.92
CA LEU A 148 13.25 -0.39 8.51
C LEU A 148 14.58 0.36 8.36
N ALA A 149 15.18 0.25 7.19
CA ALA A 149 16.47 0.87 6.86
C ALA A 149 16.40 1.55 5.47
N THR A 150 16.31 2.88 5.46
CA THR A 150 16.22 3.71 4.26
C THR A 150 17.14 4.93 4.37
N PRO A 151 17.40 5.66 3.27
CA PRO A 151 18.16 6.91 3.34
C PRO A 151 17.55 8.00 4.23
N VAL A 152 16.25 7.92 4.53
CA VAL A 152 15.53 8.90 5.36
C VAL A 152 15.40 8.43 6.81
N VAL A 153 15.27 7.12 7.03
CA VAL A 153 14.99 6.54 8.33
C VAL A 153 15.78 5.25 8.51
N GLN A 154 16.37 5.09 9.69
CA GLN A 154 16.99 3.84 10.15
C GLN A 154 16.44 3.48 11.53
N SER A 155 16.07 2.22 11.71
CA SER A 155 15.57 1.67 12.97
C SER A 155 16.06 0.24 13.13
N ASP A 156 16.25 -0.18 14.38
CA ASP A 156 16.67 -1.56 14.72
C ASP A 156 15.49 -2.54 14.72
N ILE A 157 14.27 -2.07 14.47
CA ILE A 157 13.09 -2.92 14.43
C ILE A 157 12.81 -3.46 13.04
N THR A 158 12.10 -4.58 13.01
CA THR A 158 11.51 -5.16 11.82
C THR A 158 10.01 -4.88 11.77
N ILE A 159 9.48 -4.74 10.57
CA ILE A 159 8.06 -4.47 10.30
C ILE A 159 7.52 -5.58 9.42
N ASN A 160 6.32 -6.06 9.74
CA ASN A 160 5.58 -6.97 8.89
C ASN A 160 5.09 -6.24 7.64
N VAL A 161 5.47 -6.75 6.47
CA VAL A 161 5.16 -6.14 5.17
C VAL A 161 4.62 -7.23 4.24
N LEU A 162 3.67 -6.88 3.37
CA LEU A 162 3.20 -7.81 2.34
C LEU A 162 4.36 -8.24 1.43
N ASP A 163 4.30 -9.50 0.95
CA ASP A 163 5.21 -9.96 -0.10
C ASP A 163 5.14 -9.04 -1.32
N VAL A 164 6.24 -8.90 -2.03
CA VAL A 164 6.38 -7.95 -3.14
C VAL A 164 5.41 -8.24 -4.29
N CYS A 165 5.17 -9.51 -4.63
CA CYS A 165 4.21 -9.87 -5.69
C CYS A 165 2.78 -9.51 -5.28
N GLU A 166 2.40 -9.78 -4.05
CA GLU A 166 1.08 -9.45 -3.54
C GLU A 166 0.88 -7.94 -3.41
N LEU A 167 1.88 -7.24 -2.89
CA LEU A 167 1.87 -5.79 -2.73
C LEU A 167 1.71 -5.08 -4.08
N TYR A 168 2.48 -5.48 -5.09
CA TYR A 168 2.36 -4.91 -6.43
C TYR A 168 1.13 -5.41 -7.18
N GLY A 169 0.65 -6.63 -6.92
CA GLY A 169 -0.63 -7.13 -7.41
C GLY A 169 -1.79 -6.21 -6.98
N SER A 170 -1.84 -5.87 -5.70
CA SER A 170 -2.83 -4.91 -5.18
C SER A 170 -2.64 -3.49 -5.75
N LYS A 171 -1.39 -3.08 -6.02
CA LYS A 171 -1.07 -1.80 -6.67
C LYS A 171 -1.52 -1.74 -8.13
N LEU A 172 -1.36 -2.84 -8.86
CA LEU A 172 -1.86 -2.98 -10.24
C LEU A 172 -3.38 -2.92 -10.28
N ALA A 173 -4.07 -3.61 -9.36
CA ALA A 173 -5.53 -3.51 -9.24
C ALA A 173 -5.99 -2.06 -8.98
N ALA A 174 -5.30 -1.35 -8.06
CA ALA A 174 -5.58 0.05 -7.80
C ALA A 174 -5.28 0.97 -8.99
N LEU A 175 -4.22 0.69 -9.78
CA LEU A 175 -3.92 1.42 -11.01
C LEU A 175 -5.06 1.28 -12.02
N LEU A 176 -5.53 0.06 -12.24
CA LEU A 176 -6.62 -0.23 -13.18
C LEU A 176 -7.97 0.34 -12.73
N GLY A 177 -8.20 0.43 -11.41
CA GLY A 177 -9.46 0.94 -10.87
C GLY A 177 -9.54 2.46 -10.81
N ARG A 178 -8.51 3.13 -10.29
CA ARG A 178 -8.57 4.58 -9.97
C ARG A 178 -7.53 5.45 -10.69
N CYS A 179 -6.49 4.84 -11.24
CA CYS A 179 -5.44 5.45 -12.05
C CYS A 179 -4.88 6.77 -11.48
N LYS A 180 -4.24 6.73 -10.30
CA LYS A 180 -3.63 7.93 -9.71
C LYS A 180 -2.17 8.10 -10.14
N PRO A 181 -1.63 9.33 -10.21
CA PRO A 181 -0.23 9.57 -10.61
C PRO A 181 0.81 8.79 -9.81
N ARG A 182 0.57 8.58 -8.50
CA ARG A 182 1.47 7.77 -7.67
C ARG A 182 1.39 6.28 -8.00
N ASP A 183 0.21 5.77 -8.40
CA ASP A 183 0.05 4.38 -8.80
C ASP A 183 0.79 4.13 -10.12
N ILE A 184 0.71 5.06 -11.08
CA ILE A 184 1.50 5.04 -12.32
C ILE A 184 2.99 5.01 -12.01
N TYR A 185 3.49 5.90 -11.15
CA TYR A 185 4.91 5.99 -10.81
C TYR A 185 5.42 4.70 -10.12
N ASP A 186 4.62 4.13 -9.21
CA ASP A 186 5.00 2.90 -8.50
C ASP A 186 5.05 1.70 -9.45
N VAL A 187 4.07 1.55 -10.34
CA VAL A 187 4.03 0.43 -11.31
C VAL A 187 5.10 0.61 -12.41
N TYR A 188 5.32 1.83 -12.87
CA TYR A 188 6.41 2.12 -13.80
C TYR A 188 7.78 1.74 -13.20
N GLY A 189 7.97 2.06 -11.93
CA GLY A 189 9.19 1.66 -11.24
C GLY A 189 9.32 0.17 -10.96
N LEU A 190 8.23 -0.57 -10.84
CA LEU A 190 8.24 -2.02 -10.75
C LEU A 190 8.92 -2.64 -11.99
N GLU A 191 8.53 -2.18 -13.17
CA GLU A 191 9.10 -2.60 -14.45
C GLU A 191 10.57 -2.21 -14.56
N LYS A 192 10.88 -0.92 -14.34
CA LYS A 192 12.23 -0.38 -14.54
C LYS A 192 13.29 -0.93 -13.58
N ASP A 193 12.92 -1.14 -12.33
CA ASP A 193 13.83 -1.60 -11.29
C ASP A 193 13.89 -3.14 -11.20
N ASN A 194 13.11 -3.86 -12.01
CA ASN A 194 13.01 -5.33 -12.06
C ASN A 194 12.87 -5.96 -10.66
N ILE A 195 11.95 -5.41 -9.86
CA ILE A 195 11.79 -5.72 -8.43
C ILE A 195 11.18 -7.10 -8.21
N VAL A 196 10.29 -7.52 -9.11
CA VAL A 196 9.60 -8.80 -9.06
C VAL A 196 10.17 -9.71 -10.14
N SER A 197 10.65 -10.89 -9.76
CA SER A 197 11.15 -11.90 -10.68
C SER A 197 10.06 -12.88 -11.15
N ASP A 198 9.06 -13.13 -10.33
CA ASP A 198 7.93 -14.03 -10.64
C ASP A 198 6.76 -13.22 -11.21
N MET A 199 6.80 -13.01 -12.53
CA MET A 199 5.76 -12.25 -13.24
C MET A 199 4.43 -12.99 -13.33
N ASP A 200 4.44 -14.32 -13.28
CA ASP A 200 3.24 -15.15 -13.25
C ASP A 200 2.49 -14.97 -11.91
N MET A 201 3.21 -15.06 -10.80
CA MET A 201 2.65 -14.81 -9.47
C MET A 201 2.15 -13.37 -9.33
N LEU A 202 2.90 -12.37 -9.81
CA LEU A 202 2.48 -10.97 -9.84
C LEU A 202 1.15 -10.79 -10.57
N ARG A 203 1.02 -11.39 -11.77
CA ARG A 203 -0.21 -11.32 -12.57
C ARG A 203 -1.38 -11.95 -11.85
N LYS A 204 -1.20 -13.16 -11.28
CA LYS A 204 -2.23 -13.85 -10.49
C LYS A 204 -2.68 -13.03 -9.28
N CYS A 205 -1.75 -12.44 -8.53
CA CYS A 205 -2.08 -11.53 -7.44
C CYS A 205 -2.89 -10.31 -7.95
N ALA A 206 -2.50 -9.72 -9.10
CA ALA A 206 -3.21 -8.58 -9.67
C ALA A 206 -4.63 -8.95 -10.11
N ILE A 207 -4.83 -10.12 -10.72
CA ILE A 207 -6.15 -10.64 -11.08
C ILE A 207 -7.02 -10.82 -9.84
N PHE A 208 -6.49 -11.47 -8.81
CA PHE A 208 -7.20 -11.71 -7.56
C PHE A 208 -7.65 -10.41 -6.90
N TYR A 209 -6.72 -9.46 -6.70
CA TYR A 209 -7.03 -8.17 -6.08
C TYR A 209 -7.98 -7.32 -6.93
N ASN A 210 -7.88 -7.38 -8.25
CA ASN A 210 -8.83 -6.70 -9.13
C ASN A 210 -10.24 -7.26 -8.97
N CYS A 211 -10.40 -8.58 -8.94
CA CYS A 211 -11.69 -9.24 -8.75
C CYS A 211 -12.33 -8.89 -7.40
N ILE A 212 -11.57 -8.93 -6.31
CA ILE A 212 -12.12 -8.60 -4.98
C ILE A 212 -12.38 -7.10 -4.80
N ALA A 213 -11.61 -6.20 -5.44
CA ALA A 213 -11.90 -4.78 -5.46
C ALA A 213 -13.16 -4.46 -6.27
N GLY A 214 -13.36 -5.14 -7.42
CA GLY A 214 -14.53 -4.99 -8.29
C GLY A 214 -14.61 -3.62 -8.95
N GLU A 215 -13.46 -2.99 -9.20
CA GLU A 215 -13.37 -1.65 -9.76
C GLU A 215 -13.17 -1.65 -11.29
N ALA A 216 -12.62 -2.74 -11.85
CA ALA A 216 -12.38 -2.87 -13.30
C ALA A 216 -12.57 -4.32 -13.77
N ASN A 217 -12.97 -4.50 -15.01
CA ASN A 217 -13.02 -5.80 -15.65
C ASN A 217 -11.63 -6.14 -16.22
N ILE A 218 -10.91 -7.02 -15.55
CA ILE A 218 -9.53 -7.36 -15.94
C ILE A 218 -9.44 -8.14 -17.27
N ASN A 219 -10.54 -8.74 -17.73
CA ASN A 219 -10.60 -9.37 -19.07
C ASN A 219 -10.62 -8.33 -20.20
N GLU A 220 -10.94 -7.07 -19.88
CA GLU A 220 -11.08 -5.96 -20.82
C GLU A 220 -10.18 -4.79 -20.40
N VAL A 221 -8.97 -5.10 -19.90
CA VAL A 221 -8.03 -4.05 -19.49
C VAL A 221 -7.75 -3.15 -20.67
N SER A 222 -8.38 -1.98 -20.66
CA SER A 222 -7.97 -0.87 -21.52
C SER A 222 -6.90 -0.07 -20.82
N SER A 223 -5.70 -0.07 -21.39
CA SER A 223 -4.63 0.81 -20.96
C SER A 223 -4.95 2.30 -21.19
N ASP A 224 -6.06 2.62 -21.84
CA ASP A 224 -6.52 4.00 -22.10
C ASP A 224 -6.86 4.76 -20.82
N ILE A 225 -7.14 4.05 -19.73
CA ILE A 225 -7.32 4.68 -18.41
C ILE A 225 -6.11 5.56 -18.01
N LEU A 226 -4.90 5.20 -18.48
CA LEU A 226 -3.69 5.97 -18.22
C LEU A 226 -3.70 7.36 -18.86
N ASP A 227 -4.39 7.52 -19.98
CA ASP A 227 -4.49 8.80 -20.71
C ASP A 227 -5.27 9.85 -19.92
N GLY A 228 -6.16 9.40 -19.02
CA GLY A 228 -6.96 10.26 -18.15
C GLY A 228 -6.16 11.04 -17.11
N VAL A 229 -4.91 10.66 -16.83
CA VAL A 229 -4.07 11.36 -15.85
C VAL A 229 -3.47 12.61 -16.47
N THR A 230 -3.79 13.78 -15.91
CA THR A 230 -3.37 15.07 -16.42
C THR A 230 -2.04 15.55 -15.82
N GLU A 231 -1.34 16.48 -16.50
CA GLU A 231 -0.18 17.17 -15.94
C GLU A 231 -0.52 17.91 -14.61
N ARG A 232 -1.74 18.40 -14.47
CA ARG A 232 -2.21 19.01 -13.23
C ARG A 232 -2.23 18.01 -12.08
N ASP A 233 -2.68 16.78 -12.34
CA ASP A 233 -2.71 15.72 -11.34
C ASP A 233 -1.29 15.31 -10.92
N ILE A 234 -0.37 15.17 -11.89
CA ILE A 234 1.04 14.88 -11.65
C ILE A 234 1.66 15.99 -10.80
N ASN A 235 1.48 17.26 -11.17
CA ASN A 235 2.03 18.39 -10.42
C ASN A 235 1.51 18.46 -8.98
N ARG A 236 0.24 18.08 -8.76
CA ARG A 236 -0.40 18.16 -7.44
C ARG A 236 -0.15 16.93 -6.57
N GLN A 237 -0.13 15.73 -7.15
CA GLN A 237 -0.14 14.48 -6.38
C GLN A 237 1.19 13.73 -6.38
N LEU A 238 2.01 13.87 -7.43
CA LEU A 238 3.27 13.14 -7.57
C LEU A 238 4.49 14.02 -7.33
N LYS A 239 4.63 15.15 -8.03
CA LYS A 239 5.82 16.01 -7.91
C LYS A 239 6.19 16.41 -6.48
N PRO A 240 5.25 16.73 -5.56
CA PRO A 240 5.61 17.07 -4.19
C PRO A 240 6.31 15.95 -3.40
N VAL A 241 6.16 14.72 -3.81
CA VAL A 241 6.75 13.55 -3.14
C VAL A 241 7.96 12.97 -3.88
N LEU A 242 8.34 13.53 -5.02
CA LEU A 242 9.57 13.20 -5.74
C LEU A 242 10.78 13.98 -5.22
N LYS A 243 11.98 13.50 -5.53
CA LYS A 243 13.21 14.30 -5.37
C LYS A 243 13.15 15.52 -6.30
N LYS A 244 13.71 16.63 -5.88
CA LYS A 244 13.72 17.89 -6.69
C LYS A 244 14.40 17.72 -8.05
N SER A 245 15.35 16.80 -8.15
CA SER A 245 16.05 16.47 -9.40
C SER A 245 15.31 15.51 -10.31
N GLU A 246 14.26 14.85 -9.79
CA GLU A 246 13.52 13.82 -10.52
C GLU A 246 12.70 14.43 -11.66
N LYS A 247 12.90 13.90 -12.86
CA LYS A 247 12.11 14.27 -14.03
C LYS A 247 11.12 13.16 -14.34
N PHE A 248 9.84 13.51 -14.41
CA PHE A 248 8.77 12.61 -14.79
C PHE A 248 8.19 13.05 -16.14
N ASN A 249 8.49 12.29 -17.20
CA ASN A 249 7.94 12.51 -18.53
C ASN A 249 6.66 11.70 -18.69
N ARG A 250 5.50 12.37 -18.59
CA ARG A 250 4.19 11.71 -18.66
C ARG A 250 4.01 10.87 -19.94
N SER A 251 4.35 11.43 -21.10
CA SER A 251 4.08 10.78 -22.39
C SER A 251 4.88 9.50 -22.56
N GLU A 252 6.16 9.53 -22.17
CA GLU A 252 7.07 8.39 -22.20
C GLU A 252 6.62 7.30 -21.23
N VAL A 253 6.37 7.67 -19.96
CA VAL A 253 5.95 6.74 -18.93
C VAL A 253 4.62 6.05 -19.27
N ILE A 254 3.64 6.80 -19.81
CA ILE A 254 2.36 6.21 -20.20
C ILE A 254 2.53 5.26 -21.39
N SER A 255 3.34 5.62 -22.38
CA SER A 255 3.58 4.77 -23.56
C SER A 255 4.22 3.43 -23.15
N GLU A 256 5.28 3.47 -22.36
CA GLU A 256 5.98 2.26 -21.90
C GLU A 256 5.08 1.42 -21.00
N LEU A 257 4.37 2.06 -20.08
CA LEU A 257 3.48 1.35 -19.16
C LEU A 257 2.28 0.67 -19.88
N LYS A 258 1.80 1.24 -21.00
CA LYS A 258 0.78 0.60 -21.83
C LYS A 258 1.27 -0.73 -22.41
N GLU A 259 2.48 -0.75 -22.96
CA GLU A 259 3.09 -1.98 -23.47
C GLU A 259 3.32 -3.01 -22.37
N TYR A 260 3.87 -2.58 -21.23
CA TYR A 260 4.08 -3.45 -20.07
C TYR A 260 2.76 -4.09 -19.57
N LEU A 261 1.70 -3.30 -19.41
CA LEU A 261 0.40 -3.82 -18.96
C LEU A 261 -0.22 -4.77 -19.97
N LYS A 262 -0.05 -4.52 -21.26
CA LYS A 262 -0.53 -5.40 -22.33
C LYS A 262 0.15 -6.77 -22.27
N GLU A 263 1.47 -6.80 -22.05
CA GLU A 263 2.23 -8.04 -21.89
C GLU A 263 1.85 -8.76 -20.58
N LEU A 264 1.84 -8.02 -19.46
CA LEU A 264 1.52 -8.59 -18.15
C LEU A 264 0.13 -9.22 -18.11
N PHE A 265 -0.87 -8.58 -18.71
CA PHE A 265 -2.25 -9.04 -18.73
C PHE A 265 -2.64 -9.84 -19.99
N ALA A 266 -1.67 -10.48 -20.65
CA ALA A 266 -1.94 -11.55 -21.61
C ALA A 266 -2.43 -12.81 -20.85
N LEU A 267 -3.71 -12.80 -20.44
CA LEU A 267 -4.29 -13.81 -19.56
C LEU A 267 -4.35 -15.19 -20.23
N THR A 268 -4.03 -16.23 -19.47
CA THR A 268 -4.24 -17.64 -19.85
C THR A 268 -5.73 -17.97 -19.81
N GLU A 269 -6.13 -19.09 -20.46
CA GLU A 269 -7.51 -19.56 -20.44
C GLU A 269 -8.02 -19.89 -19.03
N LYS A 270 -7.16 -20.42 -18.14
CA LYS A 270 -7.51 -20.64 -16.72
C LYS A 270 -7.78 -19.33 -15.98
N GLU A 271 -6.95 -18.31 -16.20
CA GLU A 271 -7.11 -16.99 -15.58
C GLU A 271 -8.39 -16.30 -16.06
N LYS A 272 -8.68 -16.36 -17.37
CA LYS A 272 -9.95 -15.85 -17.91
C LYS A 272 -11.14 -16.56 -17.29
N LEU A 273 -11.09 -17.89 -17.20
CA LEU A 273 -12.14 -18.70 -16.58
C LEU A 273 -12.34 -18.33 -15.10
N PHE A 274 -11.23 -18.08 -14.34
CA PHE A 274 -11.34 -17.60 -12.96
C PHE A 274 -12.16 -16.29 -12.90
N VAL A 275 -11.82 -15.31 -13.74
CA VAL A 275 -12.51 -14.01 -13.77
C VAL A 275 -14.00 -14.17 -14.14
N GLU A 276 -14.30 -14.99 -15.12
CA GLU A 276 -15.70 -15.29 -15.52
C GLU A 276 -16.49 -15.93 -14.37
N LYS A 277 -15.91 -16.97 -13.72
CA LYS A 277 -16.53 -17.64 -12.58
C LYS A 277 -16.74 -16.68 -11.42
N PHE A 278 -15.73 -15.84 -11.10
CA PHE A 278 -15.82 -14.87 -10.02
C PHE A 278 -16.95 -13.84 -10.30
N ASN A 279 -17.06 -13.33 -11.52
CA ASN A 279 -18.13 -12.44 -11.95
C ASN A 279 -19.51 -13.13 -11.89
N ALA A 280 -19.57 -14.43 -12.13
CA ALA A 280 -20.76 -15.28 -11.96
C ALA A 280 -21.02 -15.68 -10.50
N LYS A 281 -20.36 -15.06 -9.51
CA LYS A 281 -20.51 -15.37 -8.08
C LYS A 281 -20.04 -16.78 -7.69
N GLN A 282 -19.07 -17.31 -8.41
CA GLN A 282 -18.45 -18.59 -8.13
C GLN A 282 -16.98 -18.38 -7.78
N TYR A 283 -16.62 -18.61 -6.54
CA TYR A 283 -15.24 -18.45 -6.07
C TYR A 283 -14.47 -19.79 -6.26
N CYS A 284 -13.61 -19.82 -7.26
CA CYS A 284 -12.80 -20.97 -7.67
C CYS A 284 -11.30 -20.63 -7.70
N PRO A 285 -10.67 -20.35 -6.53
CA PRO A 285 -9.28 -19.91 -6.48
C PRO A 285 -8.28 -20.91 -7.08
N GLU A 286 -8.63 -22.20 -7.19
CA GLU A 286 -7.83 -23.26 -7.82
C GLU A 286 -7.63 -23.07 -9.33
N LEU A 287 -8.43 -22.22 -9.96
CA LEU A 287 -8.22 -21.82 -11.36
C LEU A 287 -7.06 -20.83 -11.51
N LEU A 288 -6.74 -20.12 -10.43
CA LEU A 288 -5.71 -19.09 -10.42
C LEU A 288 -4.42 -19.57 -9.74
N PHE A 289 -4.53 -20.36 -8.66
CA PHE A 289 -3.40 -20.85 -7.90
C PHE A 289 -3.42 -22.40 -7.82
N GLU A 290 -2.23 -23.01 -7.91
CA GLU A 290 -2.07 -24.46 -7.81
C GLU A 290 -1.44 -24.89 -6.47
N ASP A 291 -0.83 -23.94 -5.74
CA ASP A 291 -0.18 -24.17 -4.44
C ASP A 291 -1.22 -24.36 -3.34
N GLU A 292 -1.20 -25.53 -2.68
CA GLU A 292 -2.15 -25.88 -1.61
C GLU A 292 -2.05 -24.92 -0.40
N GLN A 293 -0.88 -24.37 -0.12
CA GLN A 293 -0.71 -23.43 0.98
C GLN A 293 -1.36 -22.07 0.65
N ILE A 294 -1.25 -21.62 -0.60
CA ILE A 294 -1.96 -20.43 -1.08
C ILE A 294 -3.47 -20.67 -1.01
N LEU A 295 -3.94 -21.79 -1.56
CA LEU A 295 -5.36 -22.14 -1.57
C LEU A 295 -5.93 -22.20 -0.15
N SER A 296 -5.21 -22.83 0.79
CA SER A 296 -5.62 -22.87 2.19
C SER A 296 -5.74 -21.48 2.83
N ARG A 297 -4.81 -20.56 2.55
CA ARG A 297 -4.84 -19.18 3.08
C ARG A 297 -6.02 -18.39 2.57
N ILE A 298 -6.36 -18.50 1.28
CA ILE A 298 -7.40 -17.66 0.63
C ILE A 298 -8.75 -18.36 0.50
N ALA A 299 -8.90 -19.64 0.85
CA ALA A 299 -10.17 -20.38 0.77
C ALA A 299 -11.35 -19.61 1.39
N HIS A 300 -11.09 -18.93 2.48
CA HIS A 300 -12.09 -18.14 3.22
C HIS A 300 -11.77 -16.65 3.21
N HIS A 301 -11.18 -16.13 2.13
CA HIS A 301 -10.83 -14.70 2.03
C HIS A 301 -12.08 -13.83 2.17
N PRO A 302 -12.16 -12.95 3.20
CA PRO A 302 -13.41 -12.28 3.55
C PRO A 302 -13.98 -11.40 2.44
N MET A 303 -13.13 -10.67 1.71
CA MET A 303 -13.59 -9.87 0.57
C MET A 303 -14.08 -10.73 -0.59
N ALA A 304 -13.39 -11.86 -0.89
CA ALA A 304 -13.83 -12.76 -1.93
C ALA A 304 -15.22 -13.34 -1.61
N LEU A 305 -15.40 -13.84 -0.38
CA LEU A 305 -16.69 -14.38 0.07
C LEU A 305 -17.78 -13.29 0.16
N TRP A 306 -17.42 -12.05 0.49
CA TRP A 306 -18.38 -10.94 0.47
C TRP A 306 -18.87 -10.64 -0.94
N ARG A 307 -17.99 -10.71 -1.94
CA ARG A 307 -18.35 -10.53 -3.38
C ARG A 307 -19.26 -11.64 -3.91
N MET A 308 -19.28 -12.81 -3.29
CA MET A 308 -20.15 -13.93 -3.68
C MET A 308 -21.61 -13.74 -3.24
N ARG A 309 -21.89 -12.81 -2.36
CA ARG A 309 -23.25 -12.42 -1.91
C ARG A 309 -23.89 -11.45 -2.93
#